data_e2c2b6e1c05c2b00fedcbb4cbcb94e7d
#
_entry.id   e2c2b6e1c05c2b00fedcbb4cbcb94e7d
#
_cell.length_a   1.000
_cell.length_b   1.000
_cell.length_c   1.000
_cell.angle_alpha   90.00
_cell.angle_beta   90.00
_cell.angle_gamma   90.00
#
_symmetry.space_group_name_H-M   'P 1'
#
loop_
_entity.id
_entity.type
_entity.pdbx_description
1 polymer ?
#
loop_
_entity_poly.entity_id
_entity_poly.type
_entity_poly.pdbx_seq_one_letter_code
_entity_poly.pdbx_strand_id
1 'polypeptide(L)'
;YLLDITPANDNNTIVATFEANLTGLGGGAAVIFASGFLNPAANQNGAAFGLFAALPNGTVVELPAYVAPTTARLQIIHNAADPIASEVDVYVNGSLLLDNFGFRTATPYVDVPAGVLLNIGVAPGTSTSVSDTIKNFVVTFEGGKTYVAMANGVVNTSGFAPNPTGRDISFTLFTKADAREQANSNNKVDLFAVHGSTDAPAVNIRALFGLSLSNTAYGDVSNYVSLPASRNWVIIYTTNPFQLVGVYNADLRTLGGKSAVVFASGFVNPSANQNGESFGVFVALANGAVVQLPKILGKEADDYMNKILGESGEIVEVNEYNLDQNYPNPFNPSTRISFSIPNNANVTLKVYDILGTEIAELISNEQKSAGRYEVNFDASRLASGTYIYKLQAGDFVQTKKMILLK
;
A
#
# COMPACT_ATOMS: atom_id res chain seq x y z
N TYR A 1 3.58 -21.28 -13.85
CA TYR A 1 4.75 -21.76 -13.11
C TYR A 1 5.96 -21.79 -14.03
N LEU A 2 7.16 -21.52 -13.47
CA LEU A 2 8.42 -21.75 -14.17
C LEU A 2 9.01 -23.09 -13.69
N LEU A 3 9.51 -23.86 -14.62
CA LEU A 3 10.16 -25.15 -14.37
C LEU A 3 11.62 -25.04 -14.79
N ASP A 4 12.52 -25.04 -13.82
CA ASP A 4 13.97 -25.03 -14.07
C ASP A 4 14.50 -26.43 -14.21
N ILE A 5 15.32 -26.63 -15.23
CA ILE A 5 16.08 -27.87 -15.45
C ILE A 5 17.50 -27.64 -15.00
N THR A 6 17.96 -28.42 -14.03
CA THR A 6 19.31 -28.35 -13.46
C THR A 6 20.01 -29.69 -13.56
N PRO A 7 21.35 -29.73 -13.60
CA PRO A 7 22.09 -30.99 -13.46
C PRO A 7 21.85 -31.64 -12.09
N ALA A 8 21.79 -32.95 -12.03
CA ALA A 8 21.50 -33.69 -10.79
C ALA A 8 22.53 -33.45 -9.65
N ASN A 9 23.72 -33.00 -9.99
CA ASN A 9 24.81 -32.72 -9.06
C ASN A 9 25.04 -31.22 -8.79
N ASP A 10 24.26 -30.36 -9.43
CA ASP A 10 24.37 -28.90 -9.27
C ASP A 10 23.00 -28.22 -9.48
N ASN A 11 22.27 -28.01 -8.40
CA ASN A 11 20.97 -27.32 -8.42
C ASN A 11 21.08 -25.82 -8.62
N ASN A 12 22.28 -25.24 -8.64
CA ASN A 12 22.47 -23.80 -8.83
C ASN A 12 22.68 -23.41 -10.29
N THR A 13 23.02 -24.39 -11.15
CA THR A 13 23.19 -24.16 -12.59
C THR A 13 21.91 -24.50 -13.34
N ILE A 14 21.18 -23.47 -13.81
CA ILE A 14 19.98 -23.66 -14.64
C ILE A 14 20.43 -23.88 -16.08
N VAL A 15 20.05 -25.02 -16.67
CA VAL A 15 20.30 -25.39 -18.07
C VAL A 15 19.24 -24.82 -18.99
N ALA A 16 17.98 -24.86 -18.57
CA ALA A 16 16.84 -24.34 -19.30
C ALA A 16 15.67 -24.09 -18.35
N THR A 17 14.84 -23.09 -18.66
CA THR A 17 13.60 -22.78 -17.95
C THR A 17 12.42 -22.88 -18.93
N PHE A 18 11.31 -23.47 -18.50
CA PHE A 18 10.09 -23.63 -19.29
C PHE A 18 8.87 -23.07 -18.55
N GLU A 19 7.89 -22.59 -19.29
CA GLU A 19 6.62 -22.12 -18.74
C GLU A 19 5.57 -23.25 -18.69
N ALA A 20 5.00 -23.49 -17.50
CA ALA A 20 3.88 -24.42 -17.31
C ALA A 20 2.61 -23.61 -16.94
N ASN A 21 1.73 -23.43 -17.92
CA ASN A 21 0.42 -22.84 -17.68
C ASN A 21 -0.56 -23.94 -17.22
N LEU A 22 -0.90 -23.94 -15.93
CA LEU A 22 -1.81 -24.90 -15.32
C LEU A 22 -3.27 -24.37 -15.23
N THR A 23 -3.58 -23.24 -15.87
CA THR A 23 -4.93 -22.68 -15.89
C THR A 23 -5.91 -23.65 -16.53
N GLY A 24 -7.00 -23.97 -15.82
CA GLY A 24 -8.00 -24.92 -16.30
C GLY A 24 -7.67 -26.41 -16.06
N LEU A 25 -6.52 -26.75 -15.47
CA LEU A 25 -6.11 -28.12 -15.14
C LEU A 25 -6.36 -28.49 -13.67
N GLY A 26 -7.14 -27.70 -12.94
CA GLY A 26 -7.47 -27.96 -11.54
C GLY A 26 -8.08 -29.35 -11.35
N GLY A 27 -7.53 -30.17 -10.44
CA GLY A 27 -7.94 -31.55 -10.20
C GLY A 27 -7.45 -32.56 -11.24
N GLY A 28 -6.70 -32.12 -12.26
CA GLY A 28 -6.08 -32.98 -13.27
C GLY A 28 -4.70 -33.49 -12.85
N ALA A 29 -4.19 -34.46 -13.59
CA ALA A 29 -2.82 -34.98 -13.50
C ALA A 29 -2.13 -34.84 -14.85
N ALA A 30 -0.81 -34.69 -14.86
CA ALA A 30 0.01 -34.70 -16.05
C ALA A 30 1.36 -35.35 -15.77
N VAL A 31 1.97 -35.93 -16.76
CA VAL A 31 3.35 -36.42 -16.70
C VAL A 31 4.22 -35.40 -17.43
N ILE A 32 5.16 -34.81 -16.74
CA ILE A 32 6.17 -33.94 -17.35
C ILE A 32 7.38 -34.77 -17.71
N PHE A 33 7.85 -34.65 -18.95
CA PHE A 33 9.03 -35.36 -19.41
C PHE A 33 9.87 -34.49 -20.35
N ALA A 34 11.18 -34.69 -20.29
CA ALA A 34 12.15 -34.10 -21.20
C ALA A 34 12.36 -35.00 -22.43
N SER A 35 12.51 -34.40 -23.60
CA SER A 35 12.79 -35.11 -24.85
C SER A 35 13.69 -34.26 -25.74
N GLY A 36 14.41 -34.92 -26.64
CA GLY A 36 15.31 -34.27 -27.59
C GLY A 36 16.74 -34.13 -27.09
N PHE A 37 17.57 -33.45 -27.87
CA PHE A 37 19.02 -33.29 -27.64
C PHE A 37 19.36 -31.84 -27.23
N LEU A 38 20.16 -31.68 -26.16
CA LEU A 38 20.69 -30.37 -25.78
C LEU A 38 21.63 -29.80 -26.86
N ASN A 39 22.32 -30.66 -27.61
CA ASN A 39 23.14 -30.27 -28.73
C ASN A 39 22.71 -31.08 -29.97
N PRO A 40 21.71 -30.63 -30.74
CA PRO A 40 21.25 -31.32 -31.96
C PRO A 40 22.36 -31.54 -32.99
N ALA A 41 23.26 -30.59 -33.19
CA ALA A 41 24.32 -30.66 -34.18
C ALA A 41 25.32 -31.80 -33.90
N ALA A 42 25.58 -32.11 -32.62
CA ALA A 42 26.38 -33.25 -32.22
C ALA A 42 25.64 -34.58 -32.28
N ASN A 43 24.32 -34.57 -32.56
CA ASN A 43 23.42 -35.72 -32.54
C ASN A 43 22.62 -35.83 -33.83
N GLN A 44 23.32 -35.81 -34.99
CA GLN A 44 22.77 -35.95 -36.34
C GLN A 44 21.66 -34.94 -36.67
N ASN A 45 21.68 -33.75 -36.08
CA ASN A 45 20.64 -32.73 -36.18
C ASN A 45 19.23 -33.26 -35.78
N GLY A 46 19.19 -34.17 -34.79
CA GLY A 46 17.94 -34.62 -34.21
C GLY A 46 17.13 -33.50 -33.56
N ALA A 47 15.94 -33.80 -33.05
CA ALA A 47 15.07 -32.84 -32.44
C ALA A 47 15.77 -32.12 -31.24
N ALA A 48 15.57 -30.80 -31.13
CA ALA A 48 16.09 -30.04 -30.01
C ALA A 48 15.44 -30.48 -28.70
N PHE A 49 16.16 -30.25 -27.60
CA PHE A 49 15.66 -30.50 -26.25
C PHE A 49 14.44 -29.64 -25.97
N GLY A 50 13.39 -30.29 -25.43
CA GLY A 50 12.15 -29.65 -25.01
C GLY A 50 11.57 -30.34 -23.78
N LEU A 51 10.70 -29.66 -23.09
CA LEU A 51 9.90 -30.17 -21.99
C LEU A 51 8.45 -30.35 -22.44
N PHE A 52 7.86 -31.49 -22.14
CA PHE A 52 6.52 -31.86 -22.62
C PHE A 52 5.63 -32.30 -21.47
N ALA A 53 4.33 -32.04 -21.58
CA ALA A 53 3.30 -32.53 -20.67
C ALA A 53 2.38 -33.51 -21.38
N ALA A 54 2.33 -34.77 -20.91
CA ALA A 54 1.34 -35.76 -21.34
C ALA A 54 0.13 -35.72 -20.41
N LEU A 55 -1.05 -35.47 -20.98
CA LEU A 55 -2.33 -35.42 -20.30
C LEU A 55 -3.03 -36.76 -20.26
N PRO A 56 -3.95 -37.04 -19.32
CA PRO A 56 -4.66 -38.31 -19.22
C PRO A 56 -5.48 -38.71 -20.45
N ASN A 57 -5.87 -37.75 -21.30
CA ASN A 57 -6.58 -37.96 -22.52
C ASN A 57 -5.67 -38.38 -23.70
N GLY A 58 -4.36 -38.57 -23.47
CA GLY A 58 -3.37 -38.90 -24.49
C GLY A 58 -2.78 -37.72 -25.25
N THR A 59 -3.21 -36.49 -24.97
CA THR A 59 -2.63 -35.30 -25.60
C THR A 59 -1.24 -35.03 -24.99
N VAL A 60 -0.26 -34.76 -25.89
CA VAL A 60 1.07 -34.27 -25.49
C VAL A 60 1.21 -32.83 -25.91
N VAL A 61 1.54 -31.97 -24.97
CA VAL A 61 1.73 -30.52 -25.18
C VAL A 61 3.20 -30.17 -24.87
N GLU A 62 3.85 -29.48 -25.79
CA GLU A 62 5.18 -28.89 -25.54
C GLU A 62 5.04 -27.68 -24.63
N LEU A 63 5.86 -27.63 -23.60
CA LEU A 63 5.96 -26.46 -22.73
C LEU A 63 6.89 -25.43 -23.39
N PRO A 64 6.45 -24.17 -23.59
CA PRO A 64 7.31 -23.17 -24.22
C PRO A 64 8.52 -22.87 -23.34
N ALA A 65 9.67 -22.66 -24.00
CA ALA A 65 10.87 -22.16 -23.31
C ALA A 65 10.58 -20.74 -22.76
N TYR A 66 10.95 -20.51 -21.51
CA TYR A 66 10.83 -19.20 -20.90
C TYR A 66 11.82 -18.21 -21.52
N VAL A 67 11.32 -17.08 -21.97
CA VAL A 67 12.12 -15.96 -22.44
C VAL A 67 12.00 -14.83 -21.42
N ALA A 68 13.11 -14.54 -20.71
CA ALA A 68 13.10 -13.48 -19.72
C ALA A 68 12.74 -12.12 -20.39
N PRO A 69 11.82 -11.35 -19.81
CA PRO A 69 11.50 -10.03 -20.32
C PRO A 69 12.73 -9.13 -20.37
N THR A 70 12.91 -8.40 -21.43
CA THR A 70 14.03 -7.49 -21.65
C THR A 70 13.74 -6.09 -21.11
N THR A 71 12.52 -5.83 -20.65
CA THR A 71 12.09 -4.54 -20.08
C THR A 71 11.50 -4.72 -18.70
N ALA A 72 11.57 -3.66 -17.91
CA ALA A 72 10.84 -3.45 -16.65
C ALA A 72 9.93 -2.22 -16.78
N ARG A 73 8.90 -2.13 -15.95
CA ARG A 73 8.02 -0.96 -15.86
C ARG A 73 8.54 -0.03 -14.78
N LEU A 74 8.67 1.27 -15.05
CA LEU A 74 9.20 2.27 -14.11
C LEU A 74 8.32 3.51 -14.08
N GLN A 75 7.95 3.97 -12.88
CA GLN A 75 7.45 5.31 -12.62
C GLN A 75 8.52 6.09 -11.85
N ILE A 76 8.81 7.32 -12.27
CA ILE A 76 9.73 8.23 -11.59
C ILE A 76 8.91 9.33 -10.91
N ILE A 77 9.23 9.63 -9.65
CA ILE A 77 8.60 10.70 -8.87
C ILE A 77 9.69 11.67 -8.40
N HIS A 78 9.50 12.95 -8.62
CA HIS A 78 10.41 13.98 -8.12
C HIS A 78 9.87 14.58 -6.81
N ASN A 79 10.51 14.23 -5.69
CA ASN A 79 10.13 14.68 -4.35
C ASN A 79 11.30 15.32 -3.58
N ALA A 80 12.37 15.75 -4.25
CA ALA A 80 13.44 16.48 -3.60
C ALA A 80 13.03 17.94 -3.40
N ALA A 81 12.81 18.35 -2.17
CA ALA A 81 12.30 19.68 -1.82
C ALA A 81 13.38 20.78 -1.79
N ASP A 82 14.63 20.44 -2.12
CA ASP A 82 15.72 21.40 -2.23
C ASP A 82 15.41 22.45 -3.30
N PRO A 83 15.42 23.78 -2.98
CA PRO A 83 15.15 24.81 -3.99
C PRO A 83 16.04 24.77 -5.22
N ILE A 84 17.30 24.30 -5.08
CA ILE A 84 18.24 24.18 -6.23
C ILE A 84 17.85 23.00 -7.15
N ALA A 85 17.05 22.07 -6.67
CA ALA A 85 16.54 20.93 -7.41
C ALA A 85 15.04 21.06 -7.71
N SER A 86 14.49 22.28 -7.72
CA SER A 86 13.07 22.52 -8.03
C SER A 86 12.66 22.02 -9.40
N GLU A 87 13.58 22.06 -10.35
CA GLU A 87 13.49 21.44 -11.69
C GLU A 87 14.81 20.72 -11.97
N VAL A 88 14.72 19.49 -12.46
CA VAL A 88 15.88 18.66 -12.79
C VAL A 88 15.77 18.06 -14.18
N ASP A 89 16.92 17.88 -14.82
CA ASP A 89 17.07 17.06 -16.00
C ASP A 89 17.56 15.68 -15.61
N VAL A 90 16.99 14.64 -16.21
CA VAL A 90 17.36 13.25 -15.95
C VAL A 90 17.98 12.66 -17.21
N TYR A 91 19.24 12.25 -17.09
CA TYR A 91 20.00 11.57 -18.14
C TYR A 91 20.05 10.08 -17.83
N VAL A 92 19.89 9.24 -18.85
CA VAL A 92 20.11 7.80 -18.74
C VAL A 92 21.17 7.39 -19.76
N ASN A 93 22.25 6.80 -19.27
CA ASN A 93 23.42 6.42 -20.08
C ASN A 93 23.94 7.56 -20.97
N GLY A 94 23.90 8.79 -20.46
CA GLY A 94 24.36 10.00 -21.17
C GLY A 94 23.33 10.66 -22.07
N SER A 95 22.17 10.08 -22.30
CA SER A 95 21.08 10.65 -23.10
C SER A 95 20.03 11.31 -22.20
N LEU A 96 19.56 12.51 -22.56
CA LEU A 96 18.48 13.19 -21.83
C LEU A 96 17.18 12.40 -21.96
N LEU A 97 16.61 12.01 -20.83
CA LEU A 97 15.33 11.29 -20.72
C LEU A 97 14.19 12.22 -20.32
N LEU A 98 14.40 13.03 -19.28
CA LEU A 98 13.43 14.01 -18.80
C LEU A 98 14.09 15.38 -18.78
N ASP A 99 13.41 16.38 -19.32
CA ASP A 99 13.81 17.78 -19.40
C ASP A 99 12.89 18.60 -18.48
N ASN A 100 13.47 19.43 -17.63
CA ASN A 100 12.75 20.31 -16.68
C ASN A 100 11.71 19.55 -15.82
N PHE A 101 12.10 18.37 -15.27
CA PHE A 101 11.24 17.55 -14.45
C PHE A 101 11.05 18.21 -13.08
N GLY A 102 9.87 18.79 -12.85
CA GLY A 102 9.58 19.64 -11.71
C GLY A 102 9.34 18.89 -10.41
N PHE A 103 9.62 19.55 -9.29
CA PHE A 103 9.26 19.06 -7.94
C PHE A 103 7.77 18.77 -7.83
N ARG A 104 7.40 17.69 -7.13
CA ARG A 104 6.03 17.17 -6.99
C ARG A 104 5.38 16.76 -8.30
N THR A 105 6.17 16.27 -9.25
CA THR A 105 5.68 15.65 -10.47
C THR A 105 6.06 14.17 -10.54
N ALA A 106 5.36 13.44 -11.40
CA ALA A 106 5.63 12.03 -11.66
C ALA A 106 5.50 11.73 -13.16
N THR A 107 6.23 10.72 -13.63
CA THR A 107 5.99 10.16 -14.96
C THR A 107 4.82 9.18 -14.92
N PRO A 108 4.14 8.90 -16.03
CA PRO A 108 3.42 7.64 -16.15
C PRO A 108 4.42 6.48 -16.04
N TYR A 109 3.93 5.25 -15.88
CA TYR A 109 4.80 4.08 -16.01
C TYR A 109 5.28 3.94 -17.46
N VAL A 110 6.58 3.75 -17.63
CA VAL A 110 7.25 3.57 -18.92
C VAL A 110 8.07 2.28 -18.92
N ASP A 111 8.33 1.74 -20.10
CA ASP A 111 9.25 0.61 -20.26
C ASP A 111 10.69 1.10 -20.22
N VAL A 112 11.51 0.45 -19.40
CA VAL A 112 12.96 0.68 -19.32
C VAL A 112 13.71 -0.61 -19.55
N PRO A 113 14.95 -0.56 -20.09
CA PRO A 113 15.76 -1.77 -20.25
C PRO A 113 15.99 -2.50 -18.92
N ALA A 114 15.89 -3.82 -18.95
CA ALA A 114 16.12 -4.69 -17.79
C ALA A 114 17.34 -5.59 -18.01
N GLY A 115 17.93 -6.08 -16.93
CA GLY A 115 19.09 -6.95 -16.94
C GLY A 115 20.42 -6.27 -17.32
N VAL A 116 20.39 -4.93 -17.48
CA VAL A 116 21.57 -4.12 -17.82
C VAL A 116 21.77 -3.00 -16.80
N LEU A 117 23.02 -2.57 -16.63
CA LEU A 117 23.35 -1.42 -15.78
C LEU A 117 22.88 -0.13 -16.47
N LEU A 118 22.10 0.68 -15.77
CA LEU A 118 21.69 2.00 -16.17
C LEU A 118 22.39 3.03 -15.28
N ASN A 119 23.08 3.97 -15.90
CA ASN A 119 23.65 5.13 -15.21
C ASN A 119 22.65 6.29 -15.32
N ILE A 120 22.04 6.65 -14.19
CA ILE A 120 21.05 7.73 -14.10
C ILE A 120 21.75 8.96 -13.53
N GLY A 121 21.93 9.97 -14.38
CA GLY A 121 22.46 11.28 -14.00
C GLY A 121 21.31 12.24 -13.72
N VAL A 122 21.36 12.96 -12.60
CA VAL A 122 20.43 14.04 -12.29
C VAL A 122 21.20 15.35 -12.34
N ALA A 123 20.73 16.31 -13.14
CA ALA A 123 21.33 17.62 -13.34
C ALA A 123 20.29 18.72 -13.05
N PRO A 124 20.69 19.99 -12.82
CA PRO A 124 19.75 21.10 -12.77
C PRO A 124 18.95 21.22 -14.07
N GLY A 125 17.69 21.69 -14.02
CA GLY A 125 16.84 21.91 -15.20
C GLY A 125 17.38 22.93 -16.21
N THR A 126 18.48 23.59 -15.92
CA THR A 126 19.22 24.47 -16.86
C THR A 126 20.41 23.76 -17.49
N SER A 127 20.52 22.44 -17.33
CA SER A 127 21.67 21.70 -17.86
C SER A 127 21.68 21.71 -19.38
N THR A 128 22.88 21.69 -19.96
CA THR A 128 23.06 21.64 -21.42
C THR A 128 23.63 20.30 -21.87
N SER A 129 24.13 19.52 -20.93
CA SER A 129 24.71 18.21 -21.20
C SER A 129 24.79 17.35 -19.95
N VAL A 130 25.07 16.04 -20.11
CA VAL A 130 25.30 15.10 -19.01
C VAL A 130 26.46 15.48 -18.10
N SER A 131 27.41 16.31 -18.55
CA SER A 131 28.52 16.81 -17.73
C SER A 131 28.06 17.73 -16.59
N ASP A 132 26.85 18.28 -16.67
CA ASP A 132 26.27 19.16 -15.65
C ASP A 132 25.64 18.35 -14.50
N THR A 133 25.75 17.02 -14.53
CA THR A 133 25.17 16.11 -13.54
C THR A 133 25.72 16.37 -12.14
N ILE A 134 24.81 16.58 -11.18
CA ILE A 134 25.11 16.81 -9.76
C ILE A 134 25.05 15.53 -8.93
N LYS A 135 24.36 14.51 -9.42
CA LYS A 135 24.25 13.20 -8.75
C LYS A 135 24.08 12.09 -9.79
N ASN A 136 24.79 10.99 -9.58
CA ASN A 136 24.66 9.77 -10.40
C ASN A 136 24.21 8.60 -9.56
N PHE A 137 23.34 7.76 -10.14
CA PHE A 137 22.89 6.50 -9.59
C PHE A 137 23.12 5.39 -10.61
N VAL A 138 23.64 4.26 -10.15
CA VAL A 138 23.78 3.06 -10.98
C VAL A 138 22.75 2.05 -10.51
N VAL A 139 21.83 1.67 -11.40
CA VAL A 139 20.71 0.76 -11.09
C VAL A 139 20.63 -0.34 -12.13
N THR A 140 20.07 -1.48 -11.73
CA THR A 140 19.67 -2.57 -12.63
C THR A 140 18.25 -2.97 -12.27
N PHE A 141 17.39 -3.04 -13.28
CA PHE A 141 16.01 -3.52 -13.12
C PHE A 141 15.91 -4.98 -13.56
N GLU A 142 15.11 -5.77 -12.85
CA GLU A 142 14.78 -7.13 -13.26
C GLU A 142 13.68 -7.10 -14.33
N GLY A 143 13.82 -7.94 -15.35
CA GLY A 143 12.83 -8.04 -16.42
C GLY A 143 11.46 -8.47 -15.93
N GLY A 144 10.40 -7.87 -16.48
CA GLY A 144 9.01 -8.14 -16.11
C GLY A 144 8.55 -7.58 -14.77
N LYS A 145 9.43 -6.93 -14.01
CA LYS A 145 9.11 -6.27 -12.75
C LYS A 145 8.63 -4.84 -12.97
N THR A 146 7.86 -4.34 -12.01
CA THR A 146 7.39 -2.96 -11.96
C THR A 146 8.02 -2.24 -10.78
N TYR A 147 8.48 -1.00 -11.01
CA TYR A 147 9.20 -0.19 -10.03
C TYR A 147 8.62 1.20 -9.91
N VAL A 148 8.72 1.76 -8.70
CA VAL A 148 8.65 3.20 -8.47
C VAL A 148 10.01 3.65 -7.95
N ALA A 149 10.58 4.70 -8.54
CA ALA A 149 11.77 5.38 -8.06
C ALA A 149 11.42 6.83 -7.71
N MET A 150 11.66 7.23 -6.46
CA MET A 150 11.38 8.58 -5.98
C MET A 150 12.70 9.29 -5.67
N ALA A 151 13.02 10.35 -6.43
CA ALA A 151 14.11 11.24 -6.10
C ALA A 151 13.73 12.07 -4.87
N ASN A 152 14.56 12.06 -3.84
CA ASN A 152 14.27 12.71 -2.56
C ASN A 152 15.56 13.23 -1.89
N GLY A 153 15.41 14.04 -0.84
CA GLY A 153 16.53 14.61 -0.10
C GLY A 153 16.97 15.98 -0.60
N VAL A 154 18.15 16.41 -0.18
CA VAL A 154 18.73 17.73 -0.53
C VAL A 154 20.14 17.55 -1.10
N VAL A 155 20.50 18.39 -2.06
CA VAL A 155 21.78 18.28 -2.79
C VAL A 155 22.96 18.60 -1.88
N ASN A 156 22.84 19.63 -1.04
CA ASN A 156 23.84 20.00 -0.07
C ASN A 156 23.23 20.12 1.34
N THR A 157 23.54 19.19 2.21
CA THR A 157 22.94 19.09 3.55
C THR A 157 23.31 20.24 4.48
N SER A 158 24.39 20.98 4.23
CA SER A 158 24.90 22.04 5.14
C SER A 158 23.95 23.24 5.29
N GLY A 159 23.00 23.42 4.41
CA GLY A 159 22.02 24.51 4.46
C GLY A 159 20.64 24.13 4.96
N PHE A 160 20.48 22.91 5.50
CA PHE A 160 19.20 22.35 5.90
C PHE A 160 19.21 21.82 7.33
N ALA A 161 18.03 21.82 7.96
CA ALA A 161 17.85 21.21 9.26
C ALA A 161 18.11 19.70 9.21
N PRO A 162 18.82 19.12 10.18
CA PRO A 162 19.03 17.68 10.23
C PRO A 162 17.70 16.95 10.49
N ASN A 163 17.60 15.72 10.01
CA ASN A 163 16.43 14.91 10.31
C ASN A 163 16.34 14.60 11.82
N PRO A 164 15.17 14.78 12.47
CA PRO A 164 15.01 14.56 13.92
C PRO A 164 15.32 13.12 14.38
N THR A 165 15.26 12.14 13.49
CA THR A 165 15.61 10.73 13.79
C THR A 165 17.06 10.39 13.42
N GLY A 166 17.85 11.38 12.98
CA GLY A 166 19.28 11.22 12.62
C GLY A 166 19.51 10.54 11.27
N ARG A 167 18.48 10.41 10.41
CA ARG A 167 18.63 9.82 9.08
C ARG A 167 19.33 10.78 8.13
N ASP A 168 20.09 10.23 7.19
CA ASP A 168 20.74 10.99 6.13
C ASP A 168 19.70 11.61 5.20
N ILE A 169 19.79 12.93 5.00
CA ILE A 169 18.90 13.72 4.15
C ILE A 169 19.51 14.04 2.78
N SER A 170 20.69 13.50 2.48
CA SER A 170 21.34 13.73 1.19
C SER A 170 20.48 13.23 0.03
N PHE A 171 20.63 13.86 -1.14
CA PHE A 171 19.88 13.52 -2.35
C PHE A 171 20.04 12.03 -2.71
N THR A 172 18.94 11.31 -2.80
CA THR A 172 18.92 9.84 -2.99
C THR A 172 17.67 9.40 -3.76
N LEU A 173 17.65 8.11 -4.13
CA LEU A 173 16.48 7.46 -4.72
C LEU A 173 15.87 6.48 -3.72
N PHE A 174 14.60 6.69 -3.37
CA PHE A 174 13.80 5.67 -2.69
C PHE A 174 13.13 4.80 -3.75
N THR A 175 13.34 3.49 -3.68
CA THR A 175 12.83 2.55 -4.67
C THR A 175 11.84 1.57 -4.06
N LYS A 176 10.79 1.28 -4.81
CA LYS A 176 9.81 0.22 -4.52
C LYS A 176 9.83 -0.76 -5.68
N ALA A 177 10.35 -1.95 -5.46
CA ALA A 177 10.20 -3.08 -6.36
C ALA A 177 8.80 -3.72 -6.19
N ASP A 178 8.35 -4.48 -7.19
CA ASP A 178 7.02 -5.11 -7.24
C ASP A 178 5.89 -4.08 -7.05
N ALA A 179 6.10 -2.88 -7.60
CA ALA A 179 5.09 -1.83 -7.63
C ALA A 179 3.88 -2.27 -8.49
N ARG A 180 2.73 -1.66 -8.24
CA ARG A 180 1.47 -2.02 -8.92
C ARG A 180 0.95 -0.84 -9.72
N GLU A 181 0.57 -1.07 -10.97
CA GLU A 181 -0.14 -0.08 -11.78
C GLU A 181 -1.65 -0.11 -11.51
N GLN A 182 -2.16 -1.25 -11.06
CA GLN A 182 -3.57 -1.49 -10.75
C GLN A 182 -3.72 -2.15 -9.38
N ALA A 183 -4.88 -1.97 -8.75
CA ALA A 183 -5.23 -2.68 -7.53
C ALA A 183 -5.66 -4.11 -7.83
N ASN A 184 -5.53 -4.98 -6.82
CA ASN A 184 -5.96 -6.38 -6.91
C ASN A 184 -7.50 -6.54 -6.98
N SER A 185 -8.26 -5.45 -6.78
CA SER A 185 -9.73 -5.48 -6.77
C SER A 185 -10.30 -4.16 -7.27
N ASN A 186 -11.35 -4.23 -8.13
CA ASN A 186 -11.96 -3.05 -8.75
C ASN A 186 -12.69 -2.11 -7.76
N ASN A 187 -13.04 -2.58 -6.56
CA ASN A 187 -13.68 -1.78 -5.52
C ASN A 187 -12.71 -1.28 -4.44
N LYS A 188 -11.42 -1.51 -4.62
CA LYS A 188 -10.34 -1.08 -3.73
C LYS A 188 -9.32 -0.23 -4.48
N VAL A 189 -8.52 0.48 -3.71
CA VAL A 189 -7.33 1.21 -4.16
C VAL A 189 -6.14 0.66 -3.40
N ASP A 190 -5.11 0.21 -4.11
CA ASP A 190 -3.88 -0.28 -3.50
C ASP A 190 -2.91 0.90 -3.36
N LEU A 191 -2.52 1.20 -2.12
CA LEU A 191 -1.65 2.32 -1.79
C LEU A 191 -0.41 1.84 -1.04
N PHE A 192 0.73 2.45 -1.30
CA PHE A 192 1.85 2.43 -0.38
C PHE A 192 2.30 3.85 -0.04
N ALA A 193 2.88 4.05 1.13
CA ALA A 193 3.29 5.35 1.63
C ALA A 193 4.81 5.50 1.64
N VAL A 194 5.29 6.71 1.33
CA VAL A 194 6.71 7.10 1.45
C VAL A 194 6.81 8.32 2.34
N HIS A 195 7.65 8.25 3.37
CA HIS A 195 7.95 9.41 4.20
C HIS A 195 9.10 10.20 3.59
N GLY A 196 8.78 11.22 2.79
CA GLY A 196 9.75 11.99 2.01
C GLY A 196 10.08 13.39 2.56
N SER A 197 9.58 13.80 3.73
CA SER A 197 9.90 15.11 4.33
C SER A 197 11.14 14.99 5.20
N THR A 198 12.22 15.66 4.82
CA THR A 198 13.56 15.50 5.41
C THR A 198 13.68 16.00 6.84
N ASP A 199 12.94 17.05 7.22
CA ASP A 199 12.96 17.68 8.54
C ASP A 199 11.80 17.24 9.45
N ALA A 200 10.97 16.29 8.99
CA ALA A 200 9.86 15.77 9.77
C ALA A 200 10.29 14.62 10.70
N PRO A 201 9.72 14.53 11.90
CA PRO A 201 9.94 13.41 12.81
C PRO A 201 9.26 12.13 12.29
N ALA A 202 9.53 11.01 12.96
CA ALA A 202 8.75 9.80 12.75
C ALA A 202 7.28 10.02 13.16
N VAL A 203 6.36 9.49 12.34
CA VAL A 203 4.92 9.70 12.51
C VAL A 203 4.17 8.37 12.50
N ASN A 204 2.98 8.40 13.08
CA ASN A 204 1.96 7.37 12.90
C ASN A 204 0.91 7.86 11.92
N ILE A 205 0.44 6.96 11.07
CA ILE A 205 -0.55 7.24 10.04
C ILE A 205 -1.71 6.28 10.22
N ARG A 206 -2.92 6.81 10.40
CA ARG A 206 -4.13 6.03 10.63
C ARG A 206 -5.28 6.46 9.75
N ALA A 207 -6.12 5.50 9.36
CA ALA A 207 -7.44 5.76 8.76
C ALA A 207 -8.45 4.72 9.25
N LEU A 208 -9.74 5.07 9.22
CA LEU A 208 -10.83 4.22 9.72
C LEU A 208 -10.92 2.84 9.06
N PHE A 209 -10.45 2.71 7.81
CA PHE A 209 -10.66 1.50 7.02
C PHE A 209 -9.38 0.68 6.81
N GLY A 210 -8.62 0.46 7.91
CA GLY A 210 -7.52 -0.52 7.90
C GLY A 210 -6.15 0.02 7.53
N LEU A 211 -5.95 1.35 7.47
CA LEU A 211 -4.62 1.93 7.39
C LEU A 211 -4.06 2.14 8.80
N SER A 212 -2.97 1.46 9.10
CA SER A 212 -2.22 1.65 10.34
C SER A 212 -0.73 1.48 10.05
N LEU A 213 -0.01 2.59 10.00
CA LEU A 213 1.45 2.61 9.90
C LEU A 213 1.98 3.29 11.16
N SER A 214 2.91 2.65 11.85
CA SER A 214 3.46 3.15 13.11
C SER A 214 4.94 3.47 12.97
N ASN A 215 5.36 4.55 13.62
CA ASN A 215 6.77 4.97 13.67
C ASN A 215 7.44 5.08 12.29
N THR A 216 6.68 5.60 11.31
CA THR A 216 7.15 5.79 9.93
C THR A 216 8.07 6.99 9.88
N ALA A 217 9.34 6.78 9.64
CA ALA A 217 10.38 7.81 9.63
C ALA A 217 10.80 8.18 8.19
N TYR A 218 11.51 9.28 8.03
CA TYR A 218 12.05 9.73 6.74
C TYR A 218 12.78 8.58 6.01
N GLY A 219 12.43 8.37 4.76
CA GLY A 219 12.98 7.29 3.91
C GLY A 219 12.25 5.96 4.01
N ASP A 220 11.30 5.79 4.92
CA ASP A 220 10.51 4.55 4.98
C ASP A 220 9.54 4.48 3.81
N VAL A 221 9.51 3.30 3.17
CA VAL A 221 8.59 2.90 2.12
C VAL A 221 7.74 1.75 2.63
N SER A 222 6.44 1.98 2.77
CA SER A 222 5.54 0.98 3.36
C SER A 222 5.26 -0.21 2.42
N ASN A 223 4.66 -1.25 2.98
CA ASN A 223 3.97 -2.24 2.18
C ASN A 223 2.66 -1.68 1.63
N TYR A 224 2.07 -2.39 0.66
CA TYR A 224 0.76 -2.03 0.13
C TYR A 224 -0.34 -2.21 1.17
N VAL A 225 -1.24 -1.23 1.20
CA VAL A 225 -2.51 -1.28 1.95
C VAL A 225 -3.63 -1.11 0.93
N SER A 226 -4.62 -2.00 1.00
CA SER A 226 -5.81 -1.96 0.13
C SER A 226 -6.96 -1.28 0.87
N LEU A 227 -7.31 -0.06 0.48
CA LEU A 227 -8.42 0.69 1.04
C LEU A 227 -9.67 0.61 0.15
N PRO A 228 -10.89 0.68 0.71
CA PRO A 228 -12.10 0.81 -0.08
C PRO A 228 -12.04 2.05 -0.99
N ALA A 229 -12.58 1.95 -2.22
CA ALA A 229 -12.74 3.09 -3.13
C ALA A 229 -13.87 4.01 -2.64
N SER A 230 -13.65 4.67 -1.52
CA SER A 230 -14.59 5.53 -0.81
C SER A 230 -13.90 6.81 -0.34
N ARG A 231 -14.66 7.70 0.32
CA ARG A 231 -14.03 8.83 1.01
C ARG A 231 -13.35 8.31 2.28
N ASN A 232 -12.04 8.52 2.37
CA ASN A 232 -11.23 8.15 3.51
C ASN A 232 -10.58 9.41 4.09
N TRP A 233 -10.48 9.48 5.40
CA TRP A 233 -9.69 10.52 6.07
C TRP A 233 -8.50 9.85 6.73
N VAL A 234 -7.36 10.51 6.65
CA VAL A 234 -6.08 10.03 7.16
C VAL A 234 -5.58 10.97 8.24
N ILE A 235 -5.30 10.46 9.42
CA ILE A 235 -4.66 11.19 10.51
C ILE A 235 -3.16 10.90 10.48
N ILE A 236 -2.36 11.95 10.60
CA ILE A 236 -0.90 11.87 10.77
C ILE A 236 -0.54 12.57 12.09
N TYR A 237 0.17 11.87 12.97
CA TYR A 237 0.53 12.37 14.29
C TYR A 237 1.83 11.75 14.81
N THR A 238 2.50 12.44 15.76
CA THR A 238 3.62 11.91 16.55
C THR A 238 3.11 11.33 17.86
N THR A 239 3.87 10.46 18.52
CA THR A 239 3.47 9.84 19.80
C THR A 239 4.22 10.38 21.00
N ASN A 240 5.44 10.85 20.84
CA ASN A 240 6.26 11.29 21.97
C ASN A 240 7.08 12.55 21.62
N PRO A 241 6.62 13.77 21.95
CA PRO A 241 5.29 14.05 22.48
C PRO A 241 4.19 13.84 21.44
N PHE A 242 2.95 13.66 21.88
CA PHE A 242 1.80 13.62 20.97
C PHE A 242 1.64 14.99 20.30
N GLN A 243 1.65 14.99 18.98
CA GLN A 243 1.38 16.19 18.18
C GLN A 243 0.65 15.80 16.89
N LEU A 244 -0.51 16.42 16.68
CA LEU A 244 -1.25 16.26 15.43
C LEU A 244 -0.53 17.00 14.30
N VAL A 245 -0.05 16.27 13.30
CA VAL A 245 0.48 16.85 12.05
C VAL A 245 -0.67 17.32 11.17
N GLY A 246 -1.71 16.49 11.04
CA GLY A 246 -2.93 16.87 10.35
C GLY A 246 -3.88 15.73 10.09
N VAL A 247 -5.10 16.11 9.69
CA VAL A 247 -6.13 15.24 9.12
C VAL A 247 -6.27 15.59 7.64
N TYR A 248 -6.24 14.59 6.77
CA TYR A 248 -6.24 14.75 5.32
C TYR A 248 -7.43 14.00 4.69
N ASN A 249 -8.07 14.65 3.72
CA ASN A 249 -9.16 14.01 2.96
C ASN A 249 -8.58 13.23 1.77
N ALA A 250 -8.62 11.91 1.85
CA ALA A 250 -8.28 11.00 0.75
C ALA A 250 -9.59 10.52 0.08
N ASP A 251 -10.06 11.27 -0.91
CA ASP A 251 -11.24 10.88 -1.69
C ASP A 251 -10.87 9.86 -2.77
N LEU A 252 -11.06 8.58 -2.48
CA LEU A 252 -10.69 7.47 -3.35
C LEU A 252 -11.84 6.98 -4.24
N ARG A 253 -13.01 7.63 -4.24
CA ARG A 253 -14.22 7.15 -4.94
C ARG A 253 -14.05 6.93 -6.43
N THR A 254 -13.19 7.70 -7.08
CA THR A 254 -12.92 7.60 -8.52
C THR A 254 -11.69 6.75 -8.87
N LEU A 255 -11.05 6.17 -7.86
CA LEU A 255 -9.79 5.43 -7.98
C LEU A 255 -9.94 3.91 -7.83
N GLY A 256 -11.17 3.40 -7.80
CA GLY A 256 -11.41 1.95 -7.72
C GLY A 256 -10.68 1.18 -8.82
N GLY A 257 -9.99 0.09 -8.45
CA GLY A 257 -9.14 -0.70 -9.34
C GLY A 257 -7.75 -0.11 -9.62
N LYS A 258 -7.43 1.08 -9.09
CA LYS A 258 -6.14 1.76 -9.32
C LYS A 258 -5.17 1.55 -8.17
N SER A 259 -3.88 1.67 -8.49
CA SER A 259 -2.83 1.77 -7.49
C SER A 259 -2.23 3.18 -7.49
N ALA A 260 -1.69 3.61 -6.32
CA ALA A 260 -1.07 4.93 -6.20
C ALA A 260 0.00 4.96 -5.10
N VAL A 261 0.88 5.96 -5.18
CA VAL A 261 1.90 6.27 -4.18
C VAL A 261 1.43 7.47 -3.37
N VAL A 262 1.34 7.31 -2.06
CA VAL A 262 1.09 8.43 -1.13
C VAL A 262 2.42 8.87 -0.53
N PHE A 263 2.74 10.15 -0.56
CA PHE A 263 4.02 10.60 -0.04
C PHE A 263 3.95 11.93 0.70
N ALA A 264 4.72 12.01 1.77
CA ALA A 264 5.01 13.27 2.46
C ALA A 264 6.05 14.05 1.65
N SER A 265 5.85 15.34 1.46
CA SER A 265 6.63 16.20 0.59
C SER A 265 6.84 17.57 1.21
N GLY A 266 7.99 18.19 0.95
CA GLY A 266 8.31 19.51 1.45
C GLY A 266 8.81 19.52 2.90
N PHE A 267 9.02 20.71 3.45
CA PHE A 267 9.57 20.93 4.78
C PHE A 267 8.50 21.30 5.79
N VAL A 268 8.59 20.71 6.98
CA VAL A 268 7.77 21.11 8.15
C VAL A 268 8.13 22.53 8.57
N ASN A 269 9.42 22.87 8.51
CA ASN A 269 9.91 24.20 8.81
C ASN A 269 10.70 24.79 7.61
N PRO A 270 10.02 25.41 6.63
CA PRO A 270 10.67 26.00 5.47
C PRO A 270 11.77 27.01 5.80
N SER A 271 11.59 27.83 6.85
CA SER A 271 12.57 28.87 7.20
C SER A 271 13.92 28.32 7.67
N ALA A 272 13.95 27.10 8.21
CA ALA A 272 15.18 26.38 8.56
C ALA A 272 15.75 25.56 7.38
N ASN A 273 15.09 25.59 6.22
CA ASN A 273 15.37 24.76 5.06
C ASN A 273 15.35 25.62 3.77
N GLN A 274 16.12 26.69 3.77
CA GLN A 274 16.33 27.62 2.63
C GLN A 274 15.02 28.19 2.04
N ASN A 275 13.96 28.30 2.86
CA ASN A 275 12.61 28.68 2.46
C ASN A 275 12.05 27.80 1.31
N GLY A 276 12.46 26.53 1.26
CA GLY A 276 11.91 25.56 0.33
C GLY A 276 10.42 25.32 0.55
N GLU A 277 9.81 24.53 -0.31
CA GLU A 277 8.38 24.26 -0.34
C GLU A 277 7.87 23.66 0.98
N SER A 278 6.71 24.15 1.43
CA SER A 278 6.10 23.71 2.69
C SER A 278 5.56 22.28 2.62
N PHE A 279 5.47 21.65 3.79
CA PHE A 279 4.97 20.29 3.96
C PHE A 279 3.56 20.10 3.40
N GLY A 280 3.35 18.99 2.74
CA GLY A 280 2.07 18.50 2.28
C GLY A 280 2.09 17.00 2.06
N VAL A 281 0.91 16.42 1.90
CA VAL A 281 0.72 15.01 1.54
C VAL A 281 0.19 14.94 0.11
N PHE A 282 0.82 14.13 -0.72
CA PHE A 282 0.55 14.03 -2.15
C PHE A 282 0.28 12.59 -2.55
N VAL A 283 -0.41 12.41 -3.67
CA VAL A 283 -0.70 11.13 -4.28
C VAL A 283 -0.27 11.16 -5.73
N ALA A 284 0.65 10.27 -6.12
CA ALA A 284 1.00 10.02 -7.52
C ALA A 284 0.20 8.82 -8.04
N LEU A 285 -0.47 9.01 -9.16
CA LEU A 285 -1.23 7.97 -9.87
C LEU A 285 -0.37 7.31 -10.95
N ALA A 286 -0.75 6.12 -11.38
CA ALA A 286 -0.01 5.35 -12.40
C ALA A 286 0.12 6.08 -13.75
N ASN A 287 -0.76 7.03 -14.04
CA ASN A 287 -0.70 7.86 -15.27
C ASN A 287 0.20 9.10 -15.14
N GLY A 288 0.91 9.26 -14.03
CA GLY A 288 1.80 10.41 -13.76
C GLY A 288 1.12 11.62 -13.11
N ALA A 289 -0.20 11.63 -12.94
CA ALA A 289 -0.87 12.72 -12.25
C ALA A 289 -0.49 12.74 -10.76
N VAL A 290 -0.13 13.91 -10.23
CA VAL A 290 0.15 14.13 -8.81
C VAL A 290 -0.89 15.09 -8.25
N VAL A 291 -1.51 14.69 -7.14
CA VAL A 291 -2.59 15.46 -6.48
C VAL A 291 -2.24 15.66 -5.01
N GLN A 292 -2.38 16.89 -4.51
CA GLN A 292 -2.25 17.17 -3.09
C GLN A 292 -3.52 16.75 -2.34
N LEU A 293 -3.37 16.04 -1.22
CA LEU A 293 -4.49 15.74 -0.34
C LEU A 293 -4.87 17.01 0.47
N PRO A 294 -6.14 17.43 0.42
CA PRO A 294 -6.60 18.57 1.21
C PRO A 294 -6.49 18.29 2.70
N LYS A 295 -5.89 19.24 3.45
CA LYS A 295 -5.89 19.21 4.91
C LYS A 295 -7.24 19.67 5.43
N ILE A 296 -7.84 18.91 6.34
CA ILE A 296 -9.09 19.24 7.03
C ILE A 296 -8.74 20.04 8.28
N LEU A 297 -9.50 21.10 8.56
CA LEU A 297 -9.27 22.02 9.67
C LEU A 297 -10.53 22.16 10.54
N GLY A 298 -10.31 22.64 11.79
CA GLY A 298 -11.38 22.97 12.71
C GLY A 298 -12.12 21.75 13.26
N LYS A 299 -13.38 21.97 13.68
CA LYS A 299 -14.18 20.98 14.40
C LYS A 299 -14.30 19.63 13.66
N GLU A 300 -14.35 19.63 12.35
CA GLU A 300 -14.46 18.42 11.54
C GLU A 300 -13.20 17.53 11.70
N ALA A 301 -12.02 18.14 11.76
CA ALA A 301 -10.77 17.42 12.04
C ALA A 301 -10.74 16.90 13.49
N ASP A 302 -11.19 17.71 14.47
CA ASP A 302 -11.21 17.32 15.88
C ASP A 302 -12.19 16.16 16.12
N ASP A 303 -13.39 16.22 15.54
CA ASP A 303 -14.39 15.15 15.64
C ASP A 303 -13.86 13.83 15.04
N TYR A 304 -13.15 13.90 13.91
CA TYR A 304 -12.56 12.73 13.30
C TYR A 304 -11.37 12.18 14.13
N MET A 305 -10.53 13.07 14.64
CA MET A 305 -9.42 12.70 15.51
C MET A 305 -9.93 11.96 16.76
N ASN A 306 -10.93 12.51 17.42
CA ASN A 306 -11.54 11.90 18.61
C ASN A 306 -12.16 10.54 18.31
N LYS A 307 -12.71 10.35 17.12
CA LYS A 307 -13.27 9.08 16.66
C LYS A 307 -12.19 8.00 16.47
N ILE A 308 -10.98 8.38 16.06
CA ILE A 308 -9.87 7.45 15.80
C ILE A 308 -9.00 7.22 17.04
N LEU A 309 -8.73 8.28 17.81
CA LEU A 309 -7.78 8.26 18.93
C LEU A 309 -8.47 8.21 20.29
N GLY A 310 -9.80 8.42 20.35
CA GLY A 310 -10.54 8.59 21.61
C GLY A 310 -10.42 9.98 22.22
N GLU A 311 -11.33 10.30 23.19
CA GLU A 311 -11.36 11.61 23.84
C GLU A 311 -10.11 11.91 24.71
N SER A 312 -9.36 10.89 25.11
CA SER A 312 -8.15 11.02 25.94
C SER A 312 -6.86 11.26 25.13
N GLY A 313 -6.92 11.24 23.78
CA GLY A 313 -5.73 11.28 22.93
C GLY A 313 -4.85 10.03 23.04
N GLU A 314 -5.25 9.06 23.85
CA GLU A 314 -4.62 7.74 23.90
C GLU A 314 -5.07 6.92 22.70
N ILE A 315 -4.12 6.24 22.07
CA ILE A 315 -4.37 5.31 20.98
C ILE A 315 -5.26 4.19 21.55
N VAL A 316 -6.53 4.18 21.17
CA VAL A 316 -7.35 2.99 21.36
C VAL A 316 -6.88 1.99 20.31
N GLU A 317 -5.72 1.35 20.56
CA GLU A 317 -5.39 0.14 19.84
C GLU A 317 -6.46 -0.88 20.15
N VAL A 318 -7.27 -1.19 19.17
CA VAL A 318 -8.23 -2.29 19.27
C VAL A 318 -7.42 -3.57 19.11
N ASN A 319 -6.80 -3.99 20.22
CA ASN A 319 -5.98 -5.20 20.27
C ASN A 319 -6.81 -6.45 20.59
N GLU A 320 -8.08 -6.26 21.02
CA GLU A 320 -8.95 -7.34 21.47
C GLU A 320 -10.37 -7.17 20.95
N TYR A 321 -11.03 -8.28 20.69
CA TYR A 321 -12.47 -8.29 20.50
C TYR A 321 -13.16 -7.92 21.80
N ASN A 322 -14.07 -6.97 21.76
CA ASN A 322 -14.87 -6.61 22.94
C ASN A 322 -16.28 -6.21 22.52
N LEU A 323 -17.24 -6.56 23.37
CA LEU A 323 -18.62 -6.08 23.31
C LEU A 323 -18.88 -5.27 24.59
N ASP A 324 -19.09 -3.98 24.48
CA ASP A 324 -19.31 -3.09 25.61
C ASP A 324 -20.73 -3.26 26.19
N GLN A 325 -20.92 -2.85 27.44
CA GLN A 325 -22.26 -2.71 28.02
C GLN A 325 -22.97 -1.58 27.27
N ASN A 326 -24.21 -1.83 26.84
CA ASN A 326 -25.03 -0.81 26.21
C ASN A 326 -25.22 0.41 27.14
N TYR A 327 -25.26 1.59 26.55
CA TYR A 327 -25.45 2.83 27.31
C TYR A 327 -26.50 3.73 26.65
N PRO A 328 -27.45 4.24 27.45
CA PRO A 328 -27.73 3.94 28.85
C PRO A 328 -28.21 2.49 29.09
N ASN A 329 -28.01 1.98 30.31
CA ASN A 329 -28.59 0.72 30.79
C ASN A 329 -28.89 0.83 32.30
N PRO A 330 -30.15 0.80 32.76
CA PRO A 330 -31.37 0.65 31.97
C PRO A 330 -31.60 1.77 30.95
N PHE A 331 -32.39 1.51 29.89
CA PHE A 331 -32.64 2.45 28.80
C PHE A 331 -34.15 2.65 28.51
N ASN A 332 -34.51 3.77 27.86
CA ASN A 332 -35.85 4.11 27.43
C ASN A 332 -35.86 5.10 26.26
N PRO A 333 -36.46 4.84 25.10
CA PRO A 333 -36.62 3.51 24.50
C PRO A 333 -35.38 3.10 23.72
N SER A 334 -34.35 3.96 23.62
CA SER A 334 -33.17 3.77 22.77
C SER A 334 -31.91 3.60 23.61
N THR A 335 -31.00 2.79 23.11
CA THR A 335 -29.68 2.60 23.69
C THR A 335 -28.65 2.42 22.60
N ARG A 336 -27.37 2.60 22.95
CA ARG A 336 -26.23 2.44 22.09
C ARG A 336 -25.44 1.20 22.51
N ILE A 337 -25.10 0.37 21.55
CA ILE A 337 -24.27 -0.82 21.73
C ILE A 337 -22.95 -0.55 21.03
N SER A 338 -21.85 -0.59 21.76
CA SER A 338 -20.49 -0.42 21.23
C SER A 338 -19.74 -1.73 21.26
N PHE A 339 -18.91 -1.97 20.25
CA PHE A 339 -18.04 -3.15 20.21
C PHE A 339 -16.75 -2.84 19.45
N SER A 340 -15.73 -3.67 19.65
CA SER A 340 -14.45 -3.57 18.96
C SER A 340 -14.02 -4.89 18.34
N ILE A 341 -13.37 -4.80 17.18
CA ILE A 341 -12.78 -5.92 16.46
C ILE A 341 -11.33 -5.59 16.08
N PRO A 342 -10.34 -6.42 16.49
CA PRO A 342 -8.92 -6.15 16.23
C PRO A 342 -8.49 -6.46 14.79
N ASN A 343 -9.23 -7.31 14.09
CA ASN A 343 -8.96 -7.73 12.72
C ASN A 343 -10.23 -7.63 11.86
N ASN A 344 -10.05 -7.57 10.54
CA ASN A 344 -11.17 -7.63 9.60
C ASN A 344 -11.95 -8.94 9.81
N ALA A 345 -13.25 -8.83 10.02
CA ALA A 345 -14.12 -9.98 10.27
C ALA A 345 -15.53 -9.76 9.71
N ASN A 346 -16.22 -10.84 9.42
CA ASN A 346 -17.66 -10.80 9.21
C ASN A 346 -18.34 -10.66 10.58
N VAL A 347 -19.16 -9.62 10.72
CA VAL A 347 -19.81 -9.24 11.97
C VAL A 347 -21.31 -9.45 11.88
N THR A 348 -21.85 -10.08 12.91
CA THR A 348 -23.30 -10.21 13.16
C THR A 348 -23.60 -9.69 14.57
N LEU A 349 -24.59 -8.82 14.71
CA LEU A 349 -25.08 -8.33 16.01
C LEU A 349 -26.60 -8.52 16.06
N LYS A 350 -27.04 -9.35 16.99
CA LYS A 350 -28.45 -9.72 17.17
C LYS A 350 -28.93 -9.47 18.59
N VAL A 351 -30.23 -9.23 18.72
CA VAL A 351 -30.93 -9.04 19.98
C VAL A 351 -31.93 -10.16 20.19
N TYR A 352 -31.97 -10.69 21.40
CA TYR A 352 -32.84 -11.79 21.81
C TYR A 352 -33.65 -11.43 23.07
N ASP A 353 -34.80 -12.05 23.24
CA ASP A 353 -35.50 -12.08 24.53
C ASP A 353 -34.87 -13.09 25.52
N ILE A 354 -35.42 -13.18 26.73
CA ILE A 354 -34.93 -14.11 27.77
C ILE A 354 -35.18 -15.59 27.44
N LEU A 355 -36.04 -15.88 26.46
CA LEU A 355 -36.35 -17.24 25.99
C LEU A 355 -35.44 -17.65 24.83
N GLY A 356 -34.58 -16.73 24.33
CA GLY A 356 -33.69 -16.97 23.22
C GLY A 356 -34.32 -16.71 21.85
N THR A 357 -35.50 -16.10 21.78
CA THR A 357 -36.15 -15.71 20.53
C THR A 357 -35.44 -14.48 19.96
N GLU A 358 -35.07 -14.54 18.71
CA GLU A 358 -34.47 -13.38 18.00
C GLU A 358 -35.51 -12.27 17.85
N ILE A 359 -35.20 -11.08 18.37
CA ILE A 359 -36.05 -9.88 18.34
C ILE A 359 -35.63 -8.91 17.26
N ALA A 360 -34.33 -8.79 17.03
CA ALA A 360 -33.79 -7.90 16.01
C ALA A 360 -32.41 -8.38 15.54
N GLU A 361 -32.13 -8.19 14.25
CA GLU A 361 -30.79 -8.29 13.68
C GLU A 361 -30.31 -6.87 13.35
N LEU A 362 -29.30 -6.40 14.10
CA LEU A 362 -28.77 -5.03 13.97
C LEU A 362 -27.65 -4.93 12.94
N ILE A 363 -26.88 -6.01 12.80
CA ILE A 363 -25.84 -6.20 11.78
C ILE A 363 -25.96 -7.64 11.29
N SER A 364 -26.08 -7.84 9.97
CA SER A 364 -26.25 -9.15 9.33
C SER A 364 -25.04 -9.53 8.50
N ASN A 365 -24.13 -10.31 9.07
CA ASN A 365 -22.94 -10.86 8.40
C ASN A 365 -22.18 -9.85 7.52
N GLU A 366 -22.05 -8.62 8.01
CA GLU A 366 -21.33 -7.56 7.29
C GLU A 366 -19.82 -7.68 7.49
N GLN A 367 -19.05 -7.59 6.40
CA GLN A 367 -17.59 -7.50 6.51
C GLN A 367 -17.20 -6.13 7.07
N LYS A 368 -16.60 -6.11 8.25
CA LYS A 368 -16.08 -4.91 8.91
C LYS A 368 -14.56 -5.00 9.09
N SER A 369 -13.90 -3.86 8.93
CA SER A 369 -12.46 -3.73 9.18
C SER A 369 -12.16 -3.69 10.68
N ALA A 370 -10.89 -3.91 11.06
CA ALA A 370 -10.44 -3.65 12.44
C ALA A 370 -10.89 -2.25 12.90
N GLY A 371 -11.43 -2.13 14.11
CA GLY A 371 -11.92 -0.85 14.62
C GLY A 371 -12.97 -0.97 15.72
N ARG A 372 -13.42 0.19 16.20
CA ARG A 372 -14.53 0.30 17.17
C ARG A 372 -15.80 0.76 16.44
N TYR A 373 -16.93 0.16 16.80
CA TYR A 373 -18.22 0.36 16.17
C TYR A 373 -19.30 0.67 17.20
N GLU A 374 -20.29 1.48 16.78
CA GLU A 374 -21.47 1.78 17.57
C GLU A 374 -22.74 1.54 16.75
N VAL A 375 -23.74 0.95 17.38
CA VAL A 375 -25.06 0.68 16.78
C VAL A 375 -26.13 1.18 17.72
N ASN A 376 -27.04 2.02 17.21
CA ASN A 376 -28.21 2.44 17.97
C ASN A 376 -29.31 1.37 17.87
N PHE A 377 -29.88 1.01 19.01
CA PHE A 377 -31.02 0.13 19.11
C PHE A 377 -32.22 0.86 19.66
N ASP A 378 -33.30 0.90 18.87
CA ASP A 378 -34.60 1.44 19.26
C ASP A 378 -35.56 0.29 19.63
N ALA A 379 -35.91 0.22 20.92
CA ALA A 379 -36.83 -0.75 21.47
C ALA A 379 -38.23 -0.16 21.72
N SER A 380 -38.64 0.90 21.03
CA SER A 380 -39.95 1.58 21.23
C SER A 380 -41.14 0.65 21.07
N ARG A 381 -41.01 -0.45 20.32
CA ARG A 381 -42.04 -1.44 20.06
C ARG A 381 -41.99 -2.65 21.01
N LEU A 382 -41.00 -2.70 21.89
CA LEU A 382 -40.79 -3.83 22.79
C LEU A 382 -41.40 -3.55 24.18
N ALA A 383 -41.75 -4.58 24.95
CA ALA A 383 -42.19 -4.48 26.35
C ALA A 383 -41.00 -4.21 27.29
N SER A 384 -41.26 -3.53 28.43
CA SER A 384 -40.24 -3.43 29.48
C SER A 384 -39.77 -4.82 29.90
N GLY A 385 -38.47 -5.00 30.06
CA GLY A 385 -37.90 -6.31 30.38
C GLY A 385 -36.42 -6.41 30.14
N THR A 386 -35.89 -7.60 30.33
CA THR A 386 -34.48 -7.94 30.05
C THR A 386 -34.35 -8.53 28.66
N TYR A 387 -33.36 -8.04 27.92
CA TYR A 387 -32.97 -8.51 26.60
C TYR A 387 -31.48 -8.89 26.60
N ILE A 388 -31.09 -9.72 25.65
CA ILE A 388 -29.72 -10.19 25.47
C ILE A 388 -29.27 -9.77 24.08
N TYR A 389 -28.11 -9.13 23.93
CA TYR A 389 -27.52 -8.93 22.64
C TYR A 389 -26.24 -9.75 22.49
N LYS A 390 -26.03 -10.27 21.27
CA LYS A 390 -24.95 -11.18 20.91
C LYS A 390 -24.17 -10.62 19.71
N LEU A 391 -22.88 -10.41 19.92
CA LEU A 391 -21.92 -10.13 18.87
C LEU A 391 -21.25 -11.42 18.44
N GLN A 392 -21.13 -11.63 17.13
CA GLN A 392 -20.25 -12.60 16.49
C GLN A 392 -19.36 -11.88 15.50
N ALA A 393 -18.03 -12.08 15.58
CA ALA A 393 -17.05 -11.52 14.68
C ALA A 393 -15.98 -12.59 14.37
N GLY A 394 -16.10 -13.24 13.20
CA GLY A 394 -15.35 -14.47 12.92
C GLY A 394 -15.64 -15.56 13.95
N ASP A 395 -14.59 -16.04 14.61
CA ASP A 395 -14.71 -17.08 15.69
C ASP A 395 -15.04 -16.48 17.06
N PHE A 396 -14.96 -15.16 17.21
CA PHE A 396 -15.30 -14.49 18.47
C PHE A 396 -16.80 -14.37 18.65
N VAL A 397 -17.27 -14.74 19.84
CA VAL A 397 -18.68 -14.61 20.25
C VAL A 397 -18.75 -14.08 21.67
N GLN A 398 -19.52 -13.01 21.88
CA GLN A 398 -19.80 -12.45 23.22
C GLN A 398 -21.26 -12.03 23.34
N THR A 399 -21.81 -12.17 24.53
CA THR A 399 -23.19 -11.77 24.87
C THR A 399 -23.21 -10.85 26.09
N LYS A 400 -24.17 -9.91 26.09
CA LYS A 400 -24.45 -9.04 27.24
C LYS A 400 -25.96 -8.86 27.45
N LYS A 401 -26.34 -8.47 28.68
CA LYS A 401 -27.71 -8.16 29.03
C LYS A 401 -27.98 -6.66 28.97
N MET A 402 -29.20 -6.27 28.58
CA MET A 402 -29.71 -4.91 28.65
C MET A 402 -31.11 -4.89 29.25
N ILE A 403 -31.49 -3.81 29.94
CA ILE A 403 -32.77 -3.65 30.64
C ILE A 403 -33.51 -2.47 30.02
N LEU A 404 -34.67 -2.75 29.43
CA LEU A 404 -35.61 -1.74 28.93
C LEU A 404 -36.62 -1.40 30.05
N LEU A 405 -36.70 -0.09 30.37
CA LEU A 405 -37.68 0.46 31.29
C LEU A 405 -38.53 1.51 30.53
N LYS A 406 -39.81 1.26 30.38
CA LYS A 406 -40.77 2.25 29.84
C LYS A 406 -41.55 2.86 30.98
#